data_b5ab890cb19f2af6c77a79b16a245fae
#
_entry.id   b5ab890cb19f2af6c77a79b16a245fae
#
_cell.length_a   1.000
_cell.length_b   1.000
_cell.length_c   1.000
_cell.angle_alpha   90.00
_cell.angle_beta   90.00
_cell.angle_gamma   90.00
#
_symmetry.space_group_name_H-M   'P 1'
#
loop_
_entity.id
_entity.type
_entity.pdbx_description
1 polymer ?
#
loop_
_entity_poly.entity_id
_entity_poly.type
_entity_poly.pdbx_seq_one_letter_code
_entity_poly.pdbx_strand_id
1 'polypeptide(L)'
;CERITLPLIESEESLYRLYLSDMGLFTCQSGLNAQNFVIDKSNALSGIYYENYISIELVARGFALFYWKGKRNSELEFIIDIDGSIVPIDAKKKNGSLNSIEEFRTHNKKDLVIKVSANHYGFDEKNNILTLPYYYFAFYLNDLKEKLF
;
A
#
# COMPACT_ATOMS: atom_id res chain seq x y z
N CYS A 1 -6.88 -14.08 -12.07
CA CYS A 1 -5.73 -13.39 -11.43
C CYS A 1 -4.50 -13.73 -12.25
N GLU A 2 -4.01 -12.77 -12.98
CA GLU A 2 -2.84 -12.94 -13.83
C GLU A 2 -1.56 -12.75 -13.02
N ARG A 3 -0.51 -13.43 -13.45
CA ARG A 3 0.83 -13.23 -12.92
C ARG A 3 1.31 -11.84 -13.32
N ILE A 4 1.77 -11.06 -12.36
CA ILE A 4 2.39 -9.77 -12.64
C ILE A 4 3.77 -9.98 -13.24
N THR A 5 4.08 -9.25 -14.30
CA THR A 5 5.39 -9.25 -14.98
C THR A 5 5.94 -7.83 -15.04
N LEU A 6 7.24 -7.71 -15.17
CA LEU A 6 7.92 -6.44 -15.42
C LEU A 6 8.19 -6.26 -16.93
N PRO A 7 8.12 -5.02 -17.44
CA PRO A 7 7.70 -3.80 -16.71
C PRO A 7 6.23 -3.85 -16.32
N LEU A 8 5.86 -3.14 -15.24
CA LEU A 8 4.45 -2.99 -14.85
C LEU A 8 3.68 -2.25 -15.94
N ILE A 9 2.64 -2.87 -16.45
CA ILE A 9 1.81 -2.33 -17.55
C ILE A 9 0.36 -2.32 -17.08
N GLU A 10 -0.37 -1.27 -17.46
CA GLU A 10 -1.80 -1.20 -17.23
C GLU A 10 -2.53 -2.33 -17.97
N SER A 11 -3.52 -2.92 -17.30
CA SER A 11 -4.40 -3.88 -17.97
C SER A 11 -5.36 -3.17 -18.92
N GLU A 12 -5.88 -3.87 -19.90
CA GLU A 12 -6.91 -3.34 -20.83
C GLU A 12 -8.26 -3.09 -20.12
N GLU A 13 -8.43 -3.58 -18.91
CA GLU A 13 -9.63 -3.33 -18.11
C GLU A 13 -9.60 -1.90 -17.55
N SER A 14 -10.66 -1.14 -17.81
CA SER A 14 -10.82 0.27 -17.42
C SER A 14 -11.16 0.43 -15.92
N LEU A 15 -10.42 -0.20 -15.05
CA LEU A 15 -10.57 -0.06 -13.60
C LEU A 15 -9.51 0.91 -13.06
N TYR A 16 -9.96 2.06 -12.57
CA TYR A 16 -9.08 3.10 -12.04
C TYR A 16 -9.33 3.32 -10.56
N ARG A 17 -8.26 3.66 -9.84
CA ARG A 17 -8.33 4.23 -8.49
C ARG A 17 -7.92 5.68 -8.55
N LEU A 18 -8.71 6.55 -7.89
CA LEU A 18 -8.44 7.98 -7.82
C LEU A 18 -7.96 8.34 -6.42
N TYR A 19 -6.89 9.10 -6.36
CA TYR A 19 -6.31 9.62 -5.13
C TYR A 19 -6.18 11.14 -5.22
N LEU A 20 -6.43 11.82 -4.11
CA LEU A 20 -6.18 13.25 -4.01
C LEU A 20 -4.70 13.51 -3.77
N SER A 21 -4.14 14.52 -4.41
CA SER A 21 -2.73 14.87 -4.31
C SER A 21 -2.36 15.60 -3.00
N ASP A 22 -3.35 15.92 -2.17
CA ASP A 22 -3.15 16.67 -0.92
C ASP A 22 -4.04 16.11 0.20
N MET A 23 -3.44 15.84 1.35
CA MET A 23 -4.15 15.28 2.51
C MET A 23 -5.04 16.31 3.22
N GLY A 24 -4.69 17.59 3.16
CA GLY A 24 -5.53 18.66 3.70
C GLY A 24 -6.83 18.79 2.90
N LEU A 25 -6.71 18.76 1.57
CA LEU A 25 -7.87 18.77 0.68
C LEU A 25 -8.74 17.52 0.90
N PHE A 26 -8.13 16.35 1.01
CA PHE A 26 -8.84 15.11 1.32
C PHE A 26 -9.62 15.22 2.63
N THR A 27 -8.97 15.73 3.68
CA THR A 27 -9.56 15.86 5.02
C THR A 27 -10.75 16.84 4.98
N CYS A 28 -10.58 17.97 4.28
CA CYS A 28 -11.63 18.97 4.11
C CYS A 28 -12.86 18.41 3.37
N GLN A 29 -12.64 17.73 2.25
CA GLN A 29 -13.72 17.17 1.43
C GLN A 29 -14.44 16.00 2.10
N SER A 30 -13.71 15.16 2.84
CA SER A 30 -14.29 14.00 3.53
C SER A 30 -14.99 14.36 4.85
N GLY A 31 -14.89 15.60 5.32
CA GLY A 31 -15.41 16.03 6.62
C GLY A 31 -14.71 15.37 7.81
N LEU A 32 -13.55 14.78 7.59
CA LEU A 32 -12.73 14.19 8.66
C LEU A 32 -12.07 15.31 9.50
N ASN A 33 -11.94 15.07 10.78
CA ASN A 33 -11.20 15.92 11.69
C ASN A 33 -10.26 15.08 12.58
N ALA A 34 -9.34 15.74 13.29
CA ALA A 34 -8.35 15.05 14.14
C ALA A 34 -9.00 14.11 15.17
N GLN A 35 -10.19 14.45 15.68
CA GLN A 35 -10.89 13.61 16.65
C GLN A 35 -11.35 12.27 16.06
N ASN A 36 -11.63 12.21 14.75
CA ASN A 36 -12.00 10.97 14.09
C ASN A 36 -10.87 9.92 14.08
N PHE A 37 -9.62 10.36 14.24
CA PHE A 37 -8.45 9.48 14.30
C PHE A 37 -8.08 9.10 15.75
N VAL A 38 -8.31 9.99 16.70
CA VAL A 38 -8.02 9.76 18.14
C VAL A 38 -9.02 8.79 18.75
N ILE A 39 -10.29 8.92 18.40
CA ILE A 39 -11.34 8.01 18.86
C ILE A 39 -11.28 6.79 17.95
N ASP A 40 -10.85 5.66 18.49
CA ASP A 40 -10.66 4.36 17.81
C ASP A 40 -11.98 3.75 17.26
N LYS A 41 -12.84 4.60 16.70
CA LYS A 41 -14.04 4.17 16.01
C LYS A 41 -13.65 3.71 14.62
N SER A 42 -14.00 2.46 14.30
CA SER A 42 -13.84 1.87 12.97
C SER A 42 -14.62 2.69 11.93
N ASN A 43 -13.98 3.70 11.39
CA ASN A 43 -14.54 4.49 10.32
C ASN A 43 -14.01 3.94 8.99
N ALA A 44 -14.90 3.57 8.07
CA ALA A 44 -14.51 3.13 6.72
C ALA A 44 -13.62 4.17 6.01
N LEU A 45 -13.86 5.45 6.24
CA LEU A 45 -13.06 6.54 5.69
C LEU A 45 -11.59 6.52 6.15
N SER A 46 -11.30 5.94 7.33
CA SER A 46 -9.90 5.88 7.80
C SER A 46 -9.02 4.97 6.92
N GLY A 47 -9.57 3.89 6.35
CA GLY A 47 -8.84 3.06 5.39
C GLY A 47 -8.45 3.85 4.16
N ILE A 48 -9.44 4.51 3.54
CA ILE A 48 -9.26 5.34 2.35
C ILE A 48 -8.27 6.49 2.62
N TYR A 49 -8.31 7.09 3.82
CA TYR A 49 -7.37 8.14 4.22
C TYR A 49 -5.92 7.63 4.22
N TYR A 50 -5.67 6.46 4.80
CA TYR A 50 -4.33 5.88 4.84
C TYR A 50 -3.84 5.45 3.46
N GLU A 51 -4.72 4.88 2.63
CA GLU A 51 -4.38 4.57 1.24
C GLU A 51 -4.01 5.84 0.47
N ASN A 52 -4.78 6.93 0.61
CA ASN A 52 -4.48 8.20 -0.04
C ASN A 52 -3.14 8.78 0.43
N TYR A 53 -2.82 8.69 1.72
CA TYR A 53 -1.51 9.10 2.24
C TYR A 53 -0.37 8.32 1.57
N ILE A 54 -0.48 6.98 1.51
CA ILE A 54 0.54 6.14 0.89
C ILE A 54 0.70 6.48 -0.59
N SER A 55 -0.40 6.73 -1.32
CA SER A 55 -0.34 7.10 -2.73
C SER A 55 0.46 8.38 -2.95
N ILE A 56 0.26 9.41 -2.11
CA ILE A 56 1.01 10.67 -2.16
C ILE A 56 2.49 10.42 -1.94
N GLU A 57 2.85 9.64 -0.92
CA GLU A 57 4.24 9.35 -0.59
C GLU A 57 4.96 8.58 -1.70
N LEU A 58 4.27 7.66 -2.36
CA LEU A 58 4.81 6.91 -3.50
C LEU A 58 5.02 7.83 -4.71
N VAL A 59 4.00 8.61 -5.09
CA VAL A 59 4.07 9.51 -6.25
C VAL A 59 5.13 10.60 -6.04
N ALA A 60 5.22 11.18 -4.85
CA ALA A 60 6.23 12.19 -4.51
C ALA A 60 7.66 11.68 -4.69
N ARG A 61 7.84 10.36 -4.65
CA ARG A 61 9.13 9.69 -4.88
C ARG A 61 9.26 9.09 -6.27
N GLY A 62 8.32 9.37 -7.17
CA GLY A 62 8.37 8.97 -8.58
C GLY A 62 7.99 7.52 -8.84
N PHE A 63 7.35 6.83 -7.90
CA PHE A 63 6.78 5.53 -8.17
C PHE A 63 5.47 5.67 -8.96
N ALA A 64 5.32 4.86 -10.02
CA ALA A 64 4.03 4.67 -10.68
C ALA A 64 3.12 3.83 -9.77
N LEU A 65 1.84 4.17 -9.74
CA LEU A 65 0.86 3.48 -8.92
C LEU A 65 0.18 2.38 -9.71
N PHE A 66 0.39 1.15 -9.29
CA PHE A 66 -0.37 -0.01 -9.76
C PHE A 66 -1.04 -0.67 -8.57
N TYR A 67 -2.11 -1.39 -8.80
CA TYR A 67 -2.77 -2.21 -7.79
C TYR A 67 -3.02 -3.63 -8.34
N TRP A 68 -3.23 -4.56 -7.44
CA TRP A 68 -3.57 -5.92 -7.83
C TRP A 68 -4.93 -6.31 -7.27
N LYS A 69 -5.74 -6.92 -8.11
CA LYS A 69 -7.04 -7.45 -7.74
C LYS A 69 -7.07 -8.95 -7.95
N GLY A 70 -7.32 -9.68 -6.89
CA GLY A 70 -7.49 -11.12 -6.88
C GLY A 70 -8.94 -11.55 -7.02
N LYS A 71 -9.20 -12.81 -6.70
CA LYS A 71 -10.56 -13.37 -6.60
C LYS A 71 -11.18 -13.00 -5.26
N ARG A 72 -12.53 -13.07 -5.17
CA ARG A 72 -13.28 -12.91 -3.91
C ARG A 72 -12.97 -11.61 -3.14
N ASN A 73 -12.80 -10.51 -3.84
CA ASN A 73 -12.47 -9.20 -3.25
C ASN A 73 -11.10 -9.11 -2.58
N SER A 74 -10.18 -10.04 -2.86
CA SER A 74 -8.79 -9.88 -2.47
C SER A 74 -8.16 -8.78 -3.31
N GLU A 75 -7.46 -7.86 -2.68
CA GLU A 75 -6.73 -6.79 -3.37
C GLU A 75 -5.51 -6.37 -2.57
N LEU A 76 -4.52 -5.88 -3.30
CA LEU A 76 -3.36 -5.19 -2.75
C LEU A 76 -3.38 -3.78 -3.31
N GLU A 77 -3.38 -2.82 -2.42
CA GLU A 77 -3.66 -1.42 -2.74
C GLU A 77 -2.60 -0.84 -3.66
N PHE A 78 -1.35 -1.26 -3.49
CA PHE A 78 -0.26 -0.80 -4.34
C PHE A 78 0.70 -1.94 -4.71
N ILE A 79 1.20 -1.85 -5.92
CA ILE A 79 2.30 -2.68 -6.43
C ILE A 79 3.34 -1.72 -6.99
N ILE A 80 4.57 -1.83 -6.56
CA ILE A 80 5.67 -1.01 -7.06
C ILE A 80 6.80 -1.90 -7.59
N ASP A 81 7.60 -1.35 -8.47
CA ASP A 81 8.85 -1.94 -8.94
C ASP A 81 10.01 -1.31 -8.18
N ILE A 82 10.82 -2.14 -7.55
CA ILE A 82 12.07 -1.75 -6.92
C ILE A 82 13.17 -2.65 -7.50
N ASP A 83 14.02 -2.08 -8.32
CA ASP A 83 15.17 -2.78 -8.94
C ASP A 83 14.80 -4.10 -9.65
N GLY A 84 13.70 -4.10 -10.38
CA GLY A 84 13.24 -5.31 -11.05
C GLY A 84 12.57 -6.32 -10.10
N SER A 85 12.26 -5.90 -8.87
CA SER A 85 11.50 -6.68 -7.90
C SER A 85 10.10 -6.10 -7.72
N ILE A 86 9.09 -6.95 -7.86
CA ILE A 86 7.69 -6.56 -7.63
C ILE A 86 7.44 -6.56 -6.12
N VAL A 87 7.18 -5.39 -5.56
CA VAL A 87 6.93 -5.20 -4.14
C VAL A 87 5.48 -4.78 -3.90
N PRO A 88 4.63 -5.67 -3.42
CA PRO A 88 3.28 -5.33 -2.98
C PRO A 88 3.31 -4.50 -1.70
N ILE A 89 2.42 -3.51 -1.62
CA ILE A 89 2.19 -2.70 -0.43
C ILE A 89 0.73 -2.84 -0.02
N ASP A 90 0.50 -3.32 1.19
CA ASP A 90 -0.82 -3.55 1.78
C ASP A 90 -1.06 -2.51 2.89
N ALA A 91 -2.05 -1.65 2.69
CA ALA A 91 -2.43 -0.61 3.64
C ALA A 91 -3.51 -1.14 4.59
N LYS A 92 -3.20 -1.28 5.89
CA LYS A 92 -4.16 -1.79 6.88
C LYS A 92 -4.26 -0.86 8.08
N LYS A 93 -5.47 -0.63 8.57
CA LYS A 93 -5.68 0.20 9.77
C LYS A 93 -4.95 -0.38 10.99
N LYS A 94 -5.11 -1.66 11.26
CA LYS A 94 -4.44 -2.40 12.37
C LYS A 94 -4.14 -3.85 11.94
N ASN A 95 -4.91 -4.79 12.40
CA ASN A 95 -4.76 -6.20 12.10
C ASN A 95 -5.64 -6.58 10.91
N GLY A 96 -5.05 -6.64 9.72
CA GLY A 96 -5.70 -7.21 8.54
C GLY A 96 -5.31 -8.66 8.34
N SER A 97 -6.19 -9.44 7.69
CA SER A 97 -5.84 -10.80 7.27
C SER A 97 -4.73 -10.76 6.22
N LEU A 98 -3.93 -11.82 6.16
CA LEU A 98 -2.91 -12.00 5.13
C LEU A 98 -3.47 -12.62 3.84
N ASN A 99 -4.78 -12.82 3.76
CA ASN A 99 -5.43 -13.54 2.67
C ASN A 99 -5.09 -12.98 1.27
N SER A 100 -5.08 -11.65 1.13
CA SER A 100 -4.73 -11.02 -0.15
C SER A 100 -3.26 -11.27 -0.53
N ILE A 101 -2.37 -11.23 0.46
CA ILE A 101 -0.94 -11.50 0.27
C ILE A 101 -0.73 -12.97 -0.09
N GLU A 102 -1.41 -13.88 0.60
CA GLU A 102 -1.33 -15.31 0.33
C GLU A 102 -1.85 -15.65 -1.07
N GLU A 103 -3.00 -15.08 -1.45
CA GLU A 103 -3.55 -15.26 -2.79
C GLU A 103 -2.62 -14.68 -3.87
N PHE A 104 -2.07 -13.48 -3.66
CA PHE A 104 -1.09 -12.90 -4.55
C PHE A 104 0.11 -13.85 -4.77
N ARG A 105 0.60 -14.45 -3.71
CA ARG A 105 1.75 -15.36 -3.73
C ARG A 105 1.46 -16.72 -4.37
N THR A 106 0.22 -17.08 -4.59
CA THR A 106 -0.09 -18.30 -5.37
C THR A 106 0.32 -18.18 -6.82
N HIS A 107 0.36 -16.96 -7.35
CA HIS A 107 0.66 -16.68 -8.76
C HIS A 107 1.99 -15.93 -8.96
N ASN A 108 2.52 -15.35 -7.90
CA ASN A 108 3.73 -14.53 -7.93
C ASN A 108 4.79 -15.09 -6.97
N LYS A 109 6.05 -14.68 -7.13
CA LYS A 109 7.12 -15.08 -6.21
C LYS A 109 6.84 -14.60 -4.78
N LYS A 110 7.38 -15.30 -3.79
CA LYS A 110 7.34 -14.89 -2.38
C LYS A 110 8.38 -13.79 -2.08
N ASP A 111 8.33 -12.72 -2.85
CA ASP A 111 9.19 -11.57 -2.64
C ASP A 111 8.72 -10.76 -1.41
N LEU A 112 9.47 -9.74 -1.06
CA LEU A 112 9.14 -8.85 0.04
C LEU A 112 7.74 -8.25 -0.16
N VAL A 113 6.97 -8.23 0.92
CA VAL A 113 5.71 -7.48 1.00
C VAL A 113 5.84 -6.43 2.08
N ILE A 114 5.45 -5.21 1.79
CA ILE A 114 5.40 -4.13 2.76
C ILE A 114 3.96 -3.99 3.27
N LYS A 115 3.78 -4.15 4.57
CA LYS A 115 2.51 -3.88 5.24
C LYS A 115 2.62 -2.56 5.97
N VAL A 116 1.84 -1.56 5.58
CA VAL A 116 1.80 -0.27 6.26
C VAL A 116 0.58 -0.21 7.17
N SER A 117 0.79 0.03 8.44
CA SER A 117 -0.30 -0.02 9.42
C SER A 117 -0.02 0.87 10.64
N ALA A 118 -0.98 0.96 11.55
CA ALA A 118 -0.77 1.62 12.86
C ALA A 118 0.03 0.77 13.86
N ASN A 119 0.51 -0.40 13.46
CA ASN A 119 1.34 -1.28 14.30
C ASN A 119 2.79 -0.80 14.38
N HIS A 120 3.56 -1.39 15.30
CA HIS A 120 4.99 -1.15 15.40
C HIS A 120 5.75 -1.75 14.20
N TYR A 121 6.96 -1.24 14.00
CA TYR A 121 7.90 -1.83 13.07
C TYR A 121 8.16 -3.30 13.39
N GLY A 122 8.23 -4.14 12.38
CA GLY A 122 8.56 -5.55 12.53
C GLY A 122 8.82 -6.23 11.19
N PHE A 123 9.63 -7.27 11.23
CA PHE A 123 9.90 -8.10 10.06
C PHE A 123 9.58 -9.56 10.36
N ASP A 124 8.68 -10.13 9.61
CA ASP A 124 8.34 -11.55 9.64
C ASP A 124 9.20 -12.27 8.59
N GLU A 125 10.32 -12.83 9.04
CA GLU A 125 11.25 -13.56 8.17
C GLU A 125 10.61 -14.78 7.50
N LYS A 126 9.72 -15.47 8.19
CA LYS A 126 9.06 -16.66 7.68
C LYS A 126 8.17 -16.34 6.48
N ASN A 127 7.46 -15.24 6.55
CA ASN A 127 6.53 -14.80 5.53
C ASN A 127 7.10 -13.69 4.65
N ASN A 128 8.33 -13.23 4.88
CA ASN A 128 8.97 -12.11 4.17
C ASN A 128 8.06 -10.89 4.10
N ILE A 129 7.52 -10.48 5.27
CA ILE A 129 6.62 -9.34 5.42
C ILE A 129 7.27 -8.30 6.32
N LEU A 130 7.49 -7.12 5.77
CA LEU A 130 7.94 -5.96 6.51
C LEU A 130 6.73 -5.12 6.94
N THR A 131 6.52 -4.98 8.25
CA THR A 131 5.50 -4.09 8.79
C THR A 131 6.11 -2.74 9.12
N LEU A 132 5.56 -1.69 8.54
CA LEU A 132 5.98 -0.31 8.76
C LEU A 132 4.85 0.51 9.39
N PRO A 133 5.14 1.30 10.43
CA PRO A 133 4.24 2.35 10.89
C PRO A 133 4.04 3.40 9.79
N TYR A 134 2.84 4.00 9.69
CA TYR A 134 2.56 5.04 8.69
C TYR A 134 3.55 6.19 8.73
N TYR A 135 3.90 6.68 9.93
CA TYR A 135 4.84 7.80 10.10
C TYR A 135 6.26 7.47 9.65
N TYR A 136 6.64 6.19 9.60
CA TYR A 136 7.97 5.75 9.19
C TYR A 136 8.04 5.41 7.68
N PHE A 137 6.89 5.17 7.06
CA PHE A 137 6.81 4.74 5.65
C PHE A 137 7.55 5.70 4.69
N ALA A 138 7.32 7.00 4.85
CA ALA A 138 7.96 8.02 4.02
C ALA A 138 9.50 7.99 4.13
N PHE A 139 10.02 7.83 5.34
CA PHE A 139 11.47 7.72 5.58
C PHE A 139 12.04 6.45 4.96
N TYR A 140 11.37 5.33 5.14
CA TYR A 140 11.77 4.06 4.56
C TYR A 140 11.85 4.11 3.03
N LEU A 141 10.92 4.79 2.37
CA LEU A 141 10.95 4.99 0.92
C LEU A 141 12.15 5.82 0.47
N ASN A 142 12.61 6.79 1.27
CA ASN A 142 13.82 7.54 0.97
C ASN A 142 15.06 6.64 1.05
N ASP A 143 15.16 5.83 2.12
CA ASP A 143 16.27 4.88 2.30
C ASP A 143 16.32 3.85 1.15
N LEU A 144 15.15 3.43 0.65
CA LEU A 144 15.09 2.57 -0.53
C LEU A 144 15.67 3.25 -1.76
N LYS A 145 15.38 4.54 -1.97
CA LYS A 145 15.94 5.29 -3.12
C LYS A 145 17.41 5.56 -2.99
N GLU A 146 17.90 5.92 -1.79
CA GLU A 146 19.34 6.18 -1.59
C GLU A 146 20.22 4.95 -1.81
N LYS A 147 19.65 3.75 -1.70
CA LYS A 147 20.34 2.50 -2.04
C LYS A 147 20.33 2.21 -3.55
N LEU A 148 19.56 2.98 -4.34
CA LEU A 148 19.37 2.84 -5.77
C LEU A 148 20.25 3.79 -6.60
N PHE A 149 20.91 4.75 -5.97
CA PHE A 149 21.86 5.71 -6.56
C PHE A 149 23.19 5.69 -5.82
#